data_22114d186200fc1bf50c075145b28029
#
_entry.id   22114d186200fc1bf50c075145b28029
#
_cell.length_a   1.000
_cell.length_b   1.000
_cell.length_c   1.000
_cell.angle_alpha   90.00
_cell.angle_beta   90.00
_cell.angle_gamma   90.00
#
_symmetry.space_group_name_H-M   'P 1'
#
loop_
_entity.id
_entity.type
_entity.pdbx_description
1 polymer ?
#
loop_
_entity_poly.entity_id
_entity_poly.type
_entity_poly.pdbx_seq_one_letter_code
_entity_poly.pdbx_strand_id
1 'polypeptide(L)'
;VAKILGICELGGYLGHISKITSLLQRLSALGHEVVAVLPDISFVAFMEAQDPPIAYLLGPKLPMPPFKTSRDPVNLSEVLLCAGLGTDSVLTPCADVWRQLFSLLKADLILADYAPTPLLAARSMGLRAVVLGTGFSVPPPVFPLPAFNRRLVIQEAALKTSDEQLLAALNRYLAKRHGPLLNSVSDLFWQTAQVAITHAPQLDHFAQGRPADTHYYGLATQMPGGIRAAWPAGPGKRLFAYLKTEYAGLDFLLRLLATLPLVAVIYISGDHAERFLPLQTEHLRIYLAPVDLTLLMPAADWLIYHAGSGMASQALACGKPSILIPTHYEQLFTAEALASRQLGYVLNPHWSPAQVEASLRQALSDEAMEQRCAALAGRGNDLGQDELVASIQAIAQSL
;
A
#
# COMPACT_ATOMS: atom_id res chain seq x y z
N VAL A 1 -23.61 12.85 13.64
CA VAL A 1 -22.19 13.30 13.54
C VAL A 1 -21.37 12.36 14.39
N ALA A 2 -20.38 11.67 13.81
CA ALA A 2 -19.45 10.80 14.52
C ALA A 2 -18.05 11.38 14.47
N LYS A 3 -17.22 11.04 15.46
CA LYS A 3 -15.80 11.35 15.48
C LYS A 3 -14.99 10.17 14.96
N ILE A 4 -14.37 10.35 13.80
CA ILE A 4 -13.70 9.30 13.06
C ILE A 4 -12.20 9.53 13.05
N LEU A 5 -11.41 8.55 13.50
CA LEU A 5 -9.95 8.62 13.45
C LEU A 5 -9.43 7.76 12.29
N GLY A 6 -8.64 8.36 11.40
CA GLY A 6 -7.91 7.63 10.37
C GLY A 6 -6.50 7.35 10.82
N ILE A 7 -6.12 6.07 10.91
CA ILE A 7 -4.89 5.64 11.57
C ILE A 7 -4.03 4.82 10.62
N CYS A 8 -2.75 5.19 10.50
CA CYS A 8 -1.70 4.37 9.91
C CYS A 8 -0.62 4.11 10.96
N GLU A 9 -0.22 2.85 11.17
CA GLU A 9 0.78 2.49 12.18
C GLU A 9 2.08 1.97 11.58
N LEU A 10 1.99 0.92 10.76
CA LEU A 10 3.16 0.25 10.15
C LEU A 10 3.44 0.69 8.71
N GLY A 11 2.56 1.47 8.12
CA GLY A 11 2.72 1.97 6.76
C GLY A 11 3.76 3.08 6.65
N GLY A 12 4.93 2.78 6.09
CA GLY A 12 6.05 3.72 5.96
C GLY A 12 6.03 4.61 4.72
N TYR A 13 4.98 4.57 3.89
CA TYR A 13 4.93 5.28 2.61
C TYR A 13 3.71 6.18 2.48
N LEU A 14 3.86 7.23 1.67
CA LEU A 14 2.82 8.23 1.41
C LEU A 14 1.49 7.62 0.91
N GLY A 15 1.54 6.46 0.24
CA GLY A 15 0.34 5.77 -0.24
C GLY A 15 -0.67 5.38 0.83
N HIS A 16 -0.22 5.07 2.06
CA HIS A 16 -1.11 4.81 3.20
C HIS A 16 -1.77 6.09 3.69
N ILE A 17 -0.97 7.13 3.90
CA ILE A 17 -1.46 8.42 4.45
C ILE A 17 -2.39 9.09 3.46
N SER A 18 -2.04 9.14 2.18
CA SER A 18 -2.88 9.77 1.14
C SER A 18 -4.26 9.11 1.03
N LYS A 19 -4.32 7.79 1.13
CA LYS A 19 -5.57 7.03 1.14
C LYS A 19 -6.46 7.39 2.32
N ILE A 20 -5.90 7.37 3.53
CA ILE A 20 -6.62 7.76 4.76
C ILE A 20 -7.09 9.20 4.64
N THR A 21 -6.21 10.12 4.24
CA THR A 21 -6.53 11.55 4.12
C THR A 21 -7.68 11.79 3.15
N SER A 22 -7.66 11.16 1.98
CA SER A 22 -8.75 11.25 1.00
C SER A 22 -10.09 10.77 1.55
N LEU A 23 -10.11 9.65 2.28
CA LEU A 23 -11.32 9.16 2.94
C LEU A 23 -11.82 10.13 4.03
N LEU A 24 -10.92 10.66 4.86
CA LEU A 24 -11.27 11.60 5.92
C LEU A 24 -11.82 12.91 5.35
N GLN A 25 -11.26 13.45 4.26
CA GLN A 25 -11.78 14.65 3.60
C GLN A 25 -13.22 14.45 3.14
N ARG A 26 -13.53 13.29 2.55
CA ARG A 26 -14.88 12.97 2.11
C ARG A 26 -15.86 12.79 3.27
N LEU A 27 -15.42 12.13 4.35
CA LEU A 27 -16.24 11.97 5.56
C LEU A 27 -16.46 13.30 6.28
N SER A 28 -15.46 14.19 6.28
CA SER A 28 -15.60 15.57 6.77
C SER A 28 -16.63 16.36 5.96
N ALA A 29 -16.62 16.23 4.63
CA ALA A 29 -17.63 16.86 3.77
C ALA A 29 -19.07 16.34 4.04
N LEU A 30 -19.21 15.14 4.59
CA LEU A 30 -20.48 14.56 5.04
C LEU A 30 -20.87 14.99 6.48
N GLY A 31 -20.08 15.86 7.11
CA GLY A 31 -20.38 16.45 8.42
C GLY A 31 -19.83 15.68 9.62
N HIS A 32 -18.91 14.72 9.43
CA HIS A 32 -18.23 14.04 10.53
C HIS A 32 -17.03 14.85 11.04
N GLU A 33 -16.70 14.71 12.32
CA GLU A 33 -15.42 15.16 12.86
C GLU A 33 -14.34 14.15 12.52
N VAL A 34 -13.25 14.59 11.89
CA VAL A 34 -12.20 13.67 11.44
C VAL A 34 -10.82 14.09 11.95
N VAL A 35 -10.00 13.11 12.31
CA VAL A 35 -8.60 13.34 12.71
C VAL A 35 -7.73 12.23 12.10
N ALA A 36 -6.62 12.63 11.48
CA ALA A 36 -5.60 11.68 11.04
C ALA A 36 -4.59 11.42 12.17
N VAL A 37 -4.24 10.16 12.40
CA VAL A 37 -3.17 9.81 13.34
C VAL A 37 -2.01 9.21 12.56
N LEU A 38 -0.91 9.97 12.50
CA LEU A 38 0.25 9.71 11.66
C LEU A 38 1.29 8.82 12.38
N PRO A 39 1.99 7.95 11.67
CA PRO A 39 3.03 7.11 12.25
C PRO A 39 4.34 7.87 12.47
N ASP A 40 4.56 8.98 11.76
CA ASP A 40 5.83 9.70 11.76
C ASP A 40 5.67 11.17 11.36
N ILE A 41 6.59 12.02 11.85
CA ILE A 41 6.64 13.46 11.56
C ILE A 41 6.91 13.77 10.07
N SER A 42 7.50 12.85 9.32
CA SER A 42 7.80 13.04 7.90
C SER A 42 6.56 13.27 7.03
N PHE A 43 5.36 12.92 7.52
CA PHE A 43 4.10 13.14 6.82
C PHE A 43 3.43 14.48 7.11
N VAL A 44 3.95 15.27 8.05
CA VAL A 44 3.33 16.55 8.46
C VAL A 44 3.24 17.53 7.30
N ALA A 45 4.32 17.69 6.52
CA ALA A 45 4.30 18.58 5.35
C ALA A 45 3.23 18.19 4.31
N PHE A 46 2.97 16.89 4.13
CA PHE A 46 1.90 16.41 3.28
C PHE A 46 0.52 16.79 3.86
N MET A 47 0.32 16.63 5.17
CA MET A 47 -0.95 16.98 5.82
C MET A 47 -1.24 18.48 5.78
N GLU A 48 -0.23 19.32 5.98
CA GLU A 48 -0.37 20.79 5.93
C GLU A 48 -0.67 21.32 4.51
N ALA A 49 -0.29 20.56 3.49
CA ALA A 49 -0.58 20.90 2.09
C ALA A 49 -1.99 20.49 1.64
N GLN A 50 -2.81 19.88 2.53
CA GLN A 50 -4.15 19.43 2.15
C GLN A 50 -5.17 20.57 2.11
N ASP A 51 -6.04 20.56 1.10
CA ASP A 51 -7.18 21.46 0.96
C ASP A 51 -8.45 20.63 0.62
N PRO A 52 -9.46 20.59 1.48
CA PRO A 52 -9.53 21.21 2.82
C PRO A 52 -8.57 20.56 3.82
N PRO A 53 -8.10 21.30 4.84
CA PRO A 53 -7.18 20.79 5.84
C PRO A 53 -7.84 19.74 6.74
N ILE A 54 -7.06 18.77 7.15
CA ILE A 54 -7.46 17.72 8.10
C ILE A 54 -6.63 17.84 9.37
N ALA A 55 -7.30 17.87 10.53
CA ALA A 55 -6.60 17.80 11.81
C ALA A 55 -5.79 16.51 11.94
N TYR A 56 -4.58 16.61 12.47
CA TYR A 56 -3.71 15.45 12.62
C TYR A 56 -2.97 15.43 13.95
N LEU A 57 -2.57 14.24 14.37
CA LEU A 57 -1.76 13.94 15.54
C LEU A 57 -0.68 12.92 15.17
N LEU A 58 0.36 12.84 15.99
CA LEU A 58 1.30 11.72 15.92
C LEU A 58 0.83 10.59 16.84
N GLY A 59 0.80 9.37 16.32
CA GLY A 59 0.52 8.16 17.07
C GLY A 59 1.74 7.62 17.81
N PRO A 60 1.56 6.63 18.71
CA PRO A 60 2.68 5.92 19.29
C PRO A 60 3.42 5.17 18.18
N LYS A 61 4.75 5.34 18.18
CA LYS A 61 5.62 4.62 17.26
C LYS A 61 6.00 3.29 17.89
N LEU A 62 5.72 2.19 17.18
CA LEU A 62 6.27 0.89 17.55
C LEU A 62 7.80 0.98 17.52
N PRO A 63 8.48 0.54 18.58
CA PRO A 63 9.92 0.41 18.54
C PRO A 63 10.23 -0.63 17.46
N MET A 64 10.61 -0.17 16.27
CA MET A 64 11.15 -1.05 15.25
C MET A 64 12.55 -1.42 15.69
N PRO A 65 12.77 -2.54 16.36
CA PRO A 65 14.13 -2.97 16.59
C PRO A 65 14.70 -3.32 15.22
N PRO A 66 15.99 -3.07 15.01
CA PRO A 66 16.69 -3.70 13.92
C PRO A 66 16.80 -5.20 14.22
N PHE A 67 15.68 -5.94 14.24
CA PHE A 67 15.75 -7.38 14.29
C PHE A 67 16.34 -7.84 12.95
N LYS A 68 17.64 -8.04 12.95
CA LYS A 68 18.27 -8.96 12.02
C LYS A 68 17.78 -10.35 12.44
N THR A 69 16.61 -10.72 11.96
CA THR A 69 16.23 -12.13 11.96
C THR A 69 17.20 -12.86 11.04
N SER A 70 17.45 -14.13 11.32
CA SER A 70 18.30 -14.97 10.48
C SER A 70 17.75 -15.11 9.04
N ARG A 71 16.48 -14.77 8.83
CA ARG A 71 15.76 -14.71 7.56
C ARG A 71 14.64 -13.69 7.62
N ASP A 72 14.15 -13.32 6.46
CA ASP A 72 12.99 -12.41 6.35
C ASP A 72 11.69 -13.07 6.84
N PRO A 73 10.76 -12.28 7.40
CA PRO A 73 9.44 -12.77 7.81
C PRO A 73 8.68 -13.40 6.65
N VAL A 74 8.10 -14.57 6.87
CA VAL A 74 7.41 -15.32 5.81
C VAL A 74 5.91 -15.12 5.78
N ASN A 75 5.29 -14.66 6.87
CA ASN A 75 3.87 -14.32 6.96
C ASN A 75 3.65 -13.08 7.84
N LEU A 76 2.40 -12.63 7.94
CA LEU A 76 2.07 -11.44 8.72
C LEU A 76 2.36 -11.64 10.21
N SER A 77 2.13 -12.83 10.78
CA SER A 77 2.44 -13.07 12.19
C SER A 77 3.91 -12.87 12.51
N GLU A 78 4.80 -13.35 11.65
CA GLU A 78 6.24 -13.11 11.83
C GLU A 78 6.61 -11.62 11.69
N VAL A 79 5.98 -10.88 10.76
CA VAL A 79 6.16 -9.42 10.66
C VAL A 79 5.78 -8.75 11.97
N LEU A 80 4.64 -9.09 12.55
CA LEU A 80 4.15 -8.50 13.79
C LEU A 80 5.00 -8.92 15.01
N LEU A 81 5.48 -10.17 15.04
CA LEU A 81 6.44 -10.62 16.05
C LEU A 81 7.77 -9.86 15.94
N CYS A 82 8.28 -9.63 14.72
CA CYS A 82 9.46 -8.80 14.48
C CYS A 82 9.24 -7.33 14.90
N ALA A 83 8.03 -6.80 14.81
CA ALA A 83 7.66 -5.49 15.33
C ALA A 83 7.53 -5.47 16.87
N GLY A 84 7.78 -6.60 17.56
CA GLY A 84 7.77 -6.71 19.02
C GLY A 84 6.42 -7.05 19.63
N LEU A 85 5.38 -7.31 18.83
CA LEU A 85 4.02 -7.56 19.35
C LEU A 85 3.89 -8.92 20.10
N GLY A 86 4.90 -9.78 20.03
CA GLY A 86 4.98 -10.99 20.82
C GLY A 86 5.35 -10.76 22.30
N THR A 87 5.80 -9.56 22.67
CA THR A 87 6.30 -9.23 24.00
C THR A 87 5.41 -8.21 24.72
N ASP A 88 5.08 -8.50 25.98
CA ASP A 88 4.23 -7.62 26.80
C ASP A 88 4.84 -6.23 27.00
N SER A 89 6.18 -6.11 27.01
CA SER A 89 6.90 -4.84 27.20
C SER A 89 6.77 -3.88 26.01
N VAL A 90 6.43 -4.37 24.82
CA VAL A 90 6.17 -3.56 23.62
C VAL A 90 4.67 -3.45 23.39
N LEU A 91 3.96 -4.58 23.33
CA LEU A 91 2.55 -4.62 22.98
C LEU A 91 1.68 -3.81 23.95
N THR A 92 1.90 -4.01 25.27
CA THR A 92 1.05 -3.39 26.30
C THR A 92 1.12 -1.86 26.28
N PRO A 93 2.31 -1.21 26.34
CA PRO A 93 2.35 0.25 26.33
C PRO A 93 1.84 0.84 25.00
N CYS A 94 2.15 0.22 23.86
CA CYS A 94 1.66 0.71 22.57
C CYS A 94 0.12 0.69 22.50
N ALA A 95 -0.50 -0.44 22.82
CA ALA A 95 -1.96 -0.56 22.80
C ALA A 95 -2.65 0.30 23.87
N ASP A 96 -2.02 0.51 25.04
CA ASP A 96 -2.57 1.37 26.09
C ASP A 96 -2.53 2.86 25.71
N VAL A 97 -1.49 3.32 25.01
CA VAL A 97 -1.46 4.69 24.48
C VAL A 97 -2.59 4.89 23.47
N TRP A 98 -2.86 3.91 22.60
CA TRP A 98 -4.02 3.99 21.70
C TRP A 98 -5.34 4.07 22.46
N ARG A 99 -5.53 3.28 23.52
CA ARG A 99 -6.72 3.37 24.37
C ARG A 99 -6.91 4.77 24.96
N GLN A 100 -5.80 5.36 25.45
CA GLN A 100 -5.83 6.72 26.00
C GLN A 100 -6.18 7.75 24.92
N LEU A 101 -5.60 7.65 23.74
CA LEU A 101 -5.90 8.54 22.60
C LEU A 101 -7.39 8.42 22.21
N PHE A 102 -7.92 7.21 22.09
CA PHE A 102 -9.33 6.99 21.75
C PHE A 102 -10.26 7.62 22.79
N SER A 103 -9.95 7.46 24.06
CA SER A 103 -10.74 8.05 25.15
C SER A 103 -10.61 9.58 25.17
N LEU A 104 -9.40 10.13 25.03
CA LEU A 104 -9.15 11.57 25.02
C LEU A 104 -9.86 12.27 23.85
N LEU A 105 -9.77 11.67 22.67
CA LEU A 105 -10.39 12.19 21.45
C LEU A 105 -11.90 11.88 21.38
N LYS A 106 -12.43 11.02 22.27
CA LYS A 106 -13.81 10.54 22.21
C LYS A 106 -14.13 9.93 20.83
N ALA A 107 -13.29 9.02 20.38
CA ALA A 107 -13.45 8.37 19.10
C ALA A 107 -14.70 7.49 19.08
N ASP A 108 -15.52 7.62 18.05
CA ASP A 108 -16.70 6.78 17.80
C ASP A 108 -16.37 5.64 16.84
N LEU A 109 -15.45 5.89 15.90
CA LEU A 109 -15.03 4.94 14.85
C LEU A 109 -13.56 5.15 14.51
N ILE A 110 -12.84 4.04 14.25
CA ILE A 110 -11.50 4.11 13.68
C ILE A 110 -11.45 3.50 12.27
N LEU A 111 -10.68 4.13 11.39
CA LEU A 111 -10.26 3.58 10.11
C LEU A 111 -8.79 3.18 10.25
N ALA A 112 -8.51 1.89 10.23
CA ALA A 112 -7.20 1.32 10.56
C ALA A 112 -6.53 0.78 9.30
N ASP A 113 -5.50 1.45 8.80
CA ASP A 113 -4.68 1.00 7.67
C ASP A 113 -3.33 0.50 8.18
N TYR A 114 -3.11 -0.80 8.07
CA TYR A 114 -1.93 -1.51 8.57
C TYR A 114 -1.61 -1.14 10.04
N ALA A 115 -2.64 -1.19 10.88
CA ALA A 115 -2.61 -0.66 12.23
C ALA A 115 -3.07 -1.71 13.29
N PRO A 116 -2.26 -2.77 13.55
CA PRO A 116 -2.64 -3.88 14.42
C PRO A 116 -2.82 -3.47 15.90
N THR A 117 -1.99 -2.58 16.46
CA THR A 117 -2.14 -2.21 17.87
C THR A 117 -3.34 -1.28 18.13
N PRO A 118 -3.70 -0.32 17.23
CA PRO A 118 -4.99 0.35 17.28
C PRO A 118 -6.20 -0.59 17.25
N LEU A 119 -6.17 -1.60 16.36
CA LEU A 119 -7.25 -2.60 16.28
C LEU A 119 -7.39 -3.37 17.59
N LEU A 120 -6.29 -3.80 18.19
CA LEU A 120 -6.28 -4.50 19.48
C LEU A 120 -6.82 -3.60 20.60
N ALA A 121 -6.42 -2.33 20.63
CA ALA A 121 -6.92 -1.34 21.58
C ALA A 121 -8.41 -1.10 21.40
N ALA A 122 -8.89 -0.89 20.19
CA ALA A 122 -10.30 -0.70 19.86
C ALA A 122 -11.14 -1.91 20.29
N ARG A 123 -10.69 -3.15 19.99
CA ARG A 123 -11.34 -4.38 20.42
C ARG A 123 -11.46 -4.46 21.93
N SER A 124 -10.41 -4.10 22.68
CA SER A 124 -10.42 -4.13 24.15
C SER A 124 -11.37 -3.10 24.76
N MET A 125 -11.84 -2.12 23.98
CA MET A 125 -12.77 -1.06 24.42
C MET A 125 -14.18 -1.23 23.85
N GLY A 126 -14.39 -2.19 22.95
CA GLY A 126 -15.64 -2.29 22.19
C GLY A 126 -15.83 -1.17 21.16
N LEU A 127 -14.75 -0.43 20.81
CA LEU A 127 -14.79 0.64 19.82
C LEU A 127 -14.86 0.02 18.41
N ARG A 128 -15.75 0.52 17.58
CA ARG A 128 -15.89 0.04 16.20
C ARG A 128 -14.68 0.41 15.34
N ALA A 129 -14.31 -0.50 14.45
CA ALA A 129 -13.21 -0.33 13.54
C ALA A 129 -13.58 -0.76 12.11
N VAL A 130 -13.09 -0.01 11.12
CA VAL A 130 -13.02 -0.41 9.72
C VAL A 130 -11.57 -0.67 9.38
N VAL A 131 -11.27 -1.88 8.92
CA VAL A 131 -9.93 -2.26 8.49
C VAL A 131 -9.76 -1.89 7.02
N LEU A 132 -8.71 -1.15 6.73
CA LEU A 132 -8.28 -0.80 5.38
C LEU A 132 -6.95 -1.51 5.09
N GLY A 133 -6.76 -2.03 3.90
CA GLY A 133 -5.45 -2.57 3.57
C GLY A 133 -5.36 -3.30 2.25
N THR A 134 -4.17 -3.76 1.96
CA THR A 134 -3.85 -4.60 0.81
C THR A 134 -3.80 -6.07 1.24
N GLY A 135 -3.61 -6.99 0.30
CA GLY A 135 -3.40 -8.40 0.60
C GLY A 135 -2.22 -8.64 1.57
N PHE A 136 -1.24 -7.74 1.59
CA PHE A 136 -0.09 -7.84 2.48
C PHE A 136 -0.45 -7.53 3.94
N SER A 137 -1.22 -6.47 4.19
CA SER A 137 -1.54 -5.99 5.54
C SER A 137 -2.82 -6.58 6.12
N VAL A 138 -3.68 -7.16 5.29
CA VAL A 138 -4.92 -7.83 5.69
C VAL A 138 -4.89 -9.26 5.17
N PRO A 139 -4.48 -10.23 5.99
CA PRO A 139 -4.42 -11.64 5.59
C PRO A 139 -5.82 -12.23 5.41
N PRO A 140 -5.97 -13.35 4.68
CA PRO A 140 -7.24 -14.09 4.64
C PRO A 140 -7.59 -14.66 6.03
N PRO A 141 -8.89 -14.90 6.32
CA PRO A 141 -9.33 -15.43 7.61
C PRO A 141 -9.10 -16.94 7.73
N VAL A 142 -7.85 -17.35 7.74
CA VAL A 142 -7.42 -18.75 7.83
C VAL A 142 -6.38 -18.94 8.93
N PHE A 143 -6.22 -20.17 9.40
CA PHE A 143 -5.20 -20.56 10.37
C PHE A 143 -4.43 -21.81 9.87
N PRO A 144 -3.10 -21.79 9.88
CA PRO A 144 -2.24 -20.63 10.13
C PRO A 144 -2.33 -19.58 9.01
N LEU A 145 -1.90 -18.35 9.30
CA LEU A 145 -1.77 -17.32 8.26
C LEU A 145 -0.81 -17.80 7.18
N PRO A 146 -1.18 -17.64 5.89
CA PRO A 146 -0.39 -18.18 4.79
C PRO A 146 0.93 -17.43 4.63
N ALA A 147 1.91 -18.13 4.09
CA ALA A 147 3.15 -17.48 3.67
C ALA A 147 2.89 -16.49 2.53
N PHE A 148 3.58 -15.34 2.57
CA PHE A 148 3.51 -14.33 1.51
C PHE A 148 4.00 -14.88 0.17
N ASN A 149 5.12 -15.59 0.17
CA ASN A 149 5.68 -16.18 -1.01
C ASN A 149 5.27 -17.65 -1.12
N ARG A 150 4.30 -17.93 -1.97
CA ARG A 150 3.79 -19.30 -2.22
C ARG A 150 4.79 -20.24 -2.91
N ARG A 151 5.89 -19.70 -3.44
CA ARG A 151 6.97 -20.49 -4.06
C ARG A 151 7.94 -21.05 -3.05
N LEU A 152 7.97 -20.49 -1.83
CA LEU A 152 8.78 -21.02 -0.75
C LEU A 152 8.06 -22.20 -0.10
N VAL A 153 8.76 -23.31 0.01
CA VAL A 153 8.28 -24.45 0.79
C VAL A 153 8.52 -24.15 2.26
N ILE A 154 7.50 -23.58 2.92
CA ILE A 154 7.51 -23.33 4.35
C ILE A 154 6.75 -24.47 5.03
N GLN A 155 7.34 -25.06 6.06
CA GLN A 155 6.66 -26.07 6.85
C GLN A 155 5.46 -25.44 7.58
N GLU A 156 4.28 -26.03 7.45
CA GLU A 156 3.06 -25.55 8.10
C GLU A 156 3.21 -25.43 9.62
N ALA A 157 3.99 -26.30 10.24
CA ALA A 157 4.29 -26.25 11.67
C ALA A 157 5.00 -24.93 12.06
N ALA A 158 5.88 -24.39 11.21
CA ALA A 158 6.54 -23.11 11.49
C ALA A 158 5.55 -21.94 11.43
N LEU A 159 4.61 -21.95 10.46
CA LEU A 159 3.56 -20.96 10.36
C LEU A 159 2.61 -21.01 11.59
N LYS A 160 2.24 -22.22 12.01
CA LYS A 160 1.42 -22.41 13.23
C LYS A 160 2.11 -21.87 14.48
N THR A 161 3.39 -22.15 14.65
CA THR A 161 4.17 -21.69 15.81
C THR A 161 4.18 -20.16 15.90
N SER A 162 4.39 -19.45 14.80
CA SER A 162 4.39 -17.98 14.79
C SER A 162 3.00 -17.41 15.08
N ASP A 163 1.94 -18.00 14.52
CA ASP A 163 0.56 -17.59 14.77
C ASP A 163 0.15 -17.82 16.25
N GLU A 164 0.45 -19.00 16.79
CA GLU A 164 0.14 -19.33 18.19
C GLU A 164 0.87 -18.42 19.19
N GLN A 165 2.16 -18.12 18.89
CA GLN A 165 2.94 -17.21 19.72
C GLN A 165 2.34 -15.80 19.72
N LEU A 166 2.00 -15.26 18.55
CA LEU A 166 1.38 -13.94 18.44
C LEU A 166 -0.01 -13.93 19.08
N LEU A 167 -0.86 -14.91 18.76
CA LEU A 167 -2.21 -15.04 19.32
C LEU A 167 -2.20 -15.07 20.84
N ALA A 168 -1.27 -15.83 21.44
CA ALA A 168 -1.12 -15.88 22.89
C ALA A 168 -0.79 -14.51 23.48
N ALA A 169 0.08 -13.71 22.83
CA ALA A 169 0.41 -12.36 23.30
C ALA A 169 -0.80 -11.42 23.20
N LEU A 170 -1.50 -11.42 22.06
CA LEU A 170 -2.70 -10.60 21.85
C LEU A 170 -3.79 -10.95 22.89
N ASN A 171 -4.05 -12.24 23.12
CA ASN A 171 -5.04 -12.69 24.08
C ASN A 171 -4.64 -12.42 25.52
N ARG A 172 -3.36 -12.47 25.90
CA ARG A 172 -2.93 -12.02 27.24
C ARG A 172 -3.25 -10.54 27.46
N TYR A 173 -3.04 -9.69 26.44
CA TYR A 173 -3.41 -8.29 26.52
C TYR A 173 -4.92 -8.09 26.70
N LEU A 174 -5.74 -8.77 25.88
CA LEU A 174 -7.21 -8.69 25.93
C LEU A 174 -7.77 -9.20 27.26
N ALA A 175 -7.28 -10.34 27.73
CA ALA A 175 -7.73 -10.93 29.01
C ALA A 175 -7.50 -10.00 30.21
N LYS A 176 -6.34 -9.32 30.27
CA LYS A 176 -6.02 -8.32 31.31
C LYS A 176 -6.99 -7.13 31.32
N ARG A 177 -7.76 -6.92 30.24
CA ARG A 177 -8.68 -5.79 30.06
C ARG A 177 -10.12 -6.22 29.88
N HIS A 178 -10.42 -7.50 30.17
CA HIS A 178 -11.74 -8.09 29.99
C HIS A 178 -12.32 -7.93 28.59
N GLY A 179 -11.44 -7.80 27.60
CA GLY A 179 -11.83 -7.70 26.18
C GLY A 179 -12.12 -9.07 25.56
N PRO A 180 -12.89 -9.11 24.47
CA PRO A 180 -13.22 -10.35 23.77
C PRO A 180 -11.97 -10.98 23.15
N LEU A 181 -11.69 -12.24 23.49
CA LEU A 181 -10.54 -12.99 22.99
C LEU A 181 -10.66 -13.29 21.49
N LEU A 182 -9.53 -13.58 20.88
CA LEU A 182 -9.40 -13.97 19.49
C LEU A 182 -9.26 -15.50 19.41
N ASN A 183 -9.85 -16.14 18.40
CA ASN A 183 -9.63 -17.56 18.12
C ASN A 183 -8.42 -17.77 17.19
N SER A 184 -8.10 -16.75 16.35
CA SER A 184 -6.97 -16.74 15.43
C SER A 184 -6.42 -15.32 15.32
N VAL A 185 -5.20 -15.17 14.78
CA VAL A 185 -4.61 -13.85 14.50
C VAL A 185 -5.46 -13.07 13.48
N SER A 186 -6.05 -13.76 12.50
CA SER A 186 -6.91 -13.13 11.50
C SER A 186 -8.15 -12.47 12.09
N ASP A 187 -8.66 -12.95 13.23
CA ASP A 187 -9.83 -12.37 13.90
C ASP A 187 -9.60 -10.90 14.31
N LEU A 188 -8.34 -10.50 14.54
CA LEU A 188 -8.00 -9.11 14.82
C LEU A 188 -8.43 -8.17 13.69
N PHE A 189 -8.40 -8.65 12.46
CA PHE A 189 -8.76 -7.89 11.26
C PHE A 189 -10.21 -8.14 10.84
N TRP A 190 -10.67 -9.38 10.87
CA TRP A 190 -11.95 -9.80 10.30
C TRP A 190 -13.15 -9.68 11.24
N GLN A 191 -12.96 -9.73 12.56
CA GLN A 191 -14.01 -9.48 13.54
C GLN A 191 -14.13 -7.98 13.87
N THR A 192 -14.26 -7.15 12.84
CA THR A 192 -14.42 -5.70 12.92
C THR A 192 -15.73 -5.30 12.25
N ALA A 193 -16.08 -4.01 12.26
CA ALA A 193 -17.31 -3.55 11.62
C ALA A 193 -17.29 -3.76 10.10
N GLN A 194 -16.09 -3.64 9.48
CA GLN A 194 -15.90 -3.89 8.06
C GLN A 194 -14.42 -4.15 7.75
N VAL A 195 -14.18 -5.02 6.76
CA VAL A 195 -12.87 -5.18 6.11
C VAL A 195 -12.96 -4.67 4.69
N ALA A 196 -12.10 -3.73 4.34
CA ALA A 196 -12.01 -3.12 3.03
C ALA A 196 -10.64 -3.40 2.39
N ILE A 197 -10.60 -4.24 1.37
CA ILE A 197 -9.39 -4.47 0.58
C ILE A 197 -9.25 -3.31 -0.42
N THR A 198 -8.19 -2.53 -0.28
CA THR A 198 -8.03 -1.23 -0.94
C THR A 198 -7.16 -1.29 -2.20
N HIS A 199 -7.28 -2.35 -2.97
CA HIS A 199 -6.71 -2.51 -4.31
C HIS A 199 -7.61 -3.41 -5.16
N ALA A 200 -7.34 -3.48 -6.45
CA ALA A 200 -8.08 -4.34 -7.36
C ALA A 200 -7.84 -5.84 -7.05
N PRO A 201 -8.83 -6.74 -7.27
CA PRO A 201 -8.68 -8.18 -7.04
C PRO A 201 -7.48 -8.79 -7.79
N GLN A 202 -7.12 -8.22 -8.93
CA GLN A 202 -5.98 -8.66 -9.74
C GLN A 202 -4.63 -8.50 -9.01
N LEU A 203 -4.55 -7.59 -8.03
CA LEU A 203 -3.34 -7.33 -7.25
C LEU A 203 -3.25 -8.16 -5.98
N ASP A 204 -4.33 -8.87 -5.60
CA ASP A 204 -4.35 -9.65 -4.37
C ASP A 204 -3.68 -11.02 -4.57
N HIS A 205 -2.54 -11.19 -3.93
CA HIS A 205 -1.83 -12.47 -3.93
C HIS A 205 -2.53 -13.56 -3.08
N PHE A 206 -3.49 -13.18 -2.24
CA PHE A 206 -4.32 -14.09 -1.45
C PHE A 206 -5.75 -14.25 -1.96
N ALA A 207 -6.09 -13.74 -3.13
CA ALA A 207 -7.47 -13.72 -3.64
C ALA A 207 -8.19 -15.09 -3.55
N GLN A 208 -7.47 -16.20 -3.79
CA GLN A 208 -8.04 -17.55 -3.72
C GLN A 208 -8.37 -18.04 -2.30
N GLY A 209 -7.78 -17.43 -1.27
CA GLY A 209 -8.01 -17.80 0.14
C GLY A 209 -8.99 -16.89 0.86
N ARG A 210 -9.58 -15.93 0.14
CA ARG A 210 -10.53 -14.99 0.74
C ARG A 210 -11.97 -15.49 0.68
N PRO A 211 -12.83 -15.07 1.63
CA PRO A 211 -14.26 -15.26 1.52
C PRO A 211 -14.83 -14.72 0.20
N ALA A 212 -15.85 -15.39 -0.32
CA ALA A 212 -16.47 -15.00 -1.60
C ALA A 212 -17.13 -13.61 -1.59
N ASP A 213 -17.52 -13.14 -0.40
CA ASP A 213 -18.10 -11.83 -0.13
C ASP A 213 -17.06 -10.76 0.23
N THR A 214 -15.78 -11.02 -0.01
CA THR A 214 -14.73 -10.03 0.22
C THR A 214 -14.91 -8.83 -0.71
N HIS A 215 -15.02 -7.65 -0.14
CA HIS A 215 -15.16 -6.41 -0.89
C HIS A 215 -13.79 -5.80 -1.26
N TYR A 216 -13.59 -5.60 -2.56
CA TYR A 216 -12.43 -4.92 -3.14
C TYR A 216 -12.85 -3.52 -3.60
N TYR A 217 -12.28 -2.51 -2.97
CA TYR A 217 -12.67 -1.13 -3.23
C TYR A 217 -11.77 -0.40 -4.24
N GLY A 218 -10.74 -1.06 -4.72
CA GLY A 218 -9.93 -0.58 -5.85
C GLY A 218 -9.44 0.86 -5.72
N LEU A 219 -9.17 1.33 -4.50
CA LEU A 219 -8.81 2.72 -4.24
C LEU A 219 -7.53 3.11 -4.99
N ALA A 220 -7.70 3.53 -6.23
CA ALA A 220 -6.71 4.36 -6.88
C ALA A 220 -6.73 5.70 -6.17
N THR A 221 -5.76 5.96 -5.32
CA THR A 221 -5.51 7.27 -4.78
C THR A 221 -5.08 8.16 -5.93
N GLN A 222 -6.04 8.83 -6.56
CA GLN A 222 -5.71 9.97 -7.37
C GLN A 222 -5.19 11.02 -6.39
N MET A 223 -3.89 11.22 -6.37
CA MET A 223 -3.31 12.39 -5.73
C MET A 223 -3.51 13.54 -6.72
N PRO A 224 -4.52 14.40 -6.54
CA PRO A 224 -4.60 15.60 -7.34
C PRO A 224 -3.42 16.49 -6.96
N GLY A 225 -2.76 17.01 -7.95
CA GLY A 225 -1.62 17.89 -7.75
C GLY A 225 -0.31 17.29 -8.25
N GLY A 226 0.69 18.14 -8.30
CA GLY A 226 1.98 17.86 -8.91
C GLY A 226 2.21 18.72 -10.14
N ILE A 227 3.40 18.63 -10.69
CA ILE A 227 3.80 19.35 -11.88
C ILE A 227 3.04 18.80 -13.09
N ARG A 228 2.45 19.66 -13.89
CA ARG A 228 1.95 19.29 -15.22
C ARG A 228 3.14 19.05 -16.14
N ALA A 229 3.61 17.82 -16.15
CA ALA A 229 4.72 17.42 -16.99
C ALA A 229 4.27 17.31 -18.45
N ALA A 230 5.05 17.89 -19.35
CA ALA A 230 4.84 17.79 -20.79
C ALA A 230 5.63 16.63 -21.38
N TRP A 231 5.02 15.88 -22.28
CA TRP A 231 5.71 14.88 -23.06
C TRP A 231 6.75 15.54 -23.98
N PRO A 232 7.98 15.00 -24.05
CA PRO A 232 8.93 15.43 -25.07
C PRO A 232 8.36 15.22 -26.48
N ALA A 233 8.81 16.02 -27.43
CA ALA A 233 8.52 15.79 -28.82
C ALA A 233 9.36 14.62 -29.35
N GLY A 234 8.78 13.78 -30.20
CA GLY A 234 9.52 12.68 -30.83
C GLY A 234 8.59 11.53 -31.24
N PRO A 235 9.09 10.66 -32.11
CA PRO A 235 8.42 9.45 -32.50
C PRO A 235 8.55 8.36 -31.40
N GLY A 236 7.68 7.35 -31.44
CA GLY A 236 7.76 6.17 -30.59
C GLY A 236 6.77 6.17 -29.44
N LYS A 237 6.85 5.13 -28.63
CA LYS A 237 5.93 4.93 -27.48
C LYS A 237 6.22 5.92 -26.36
N ARG A 238 5.17 6.34 -25.69
CA ARG A 238 5.23 7.19 -24.50
C ARG A 238 5.41 6.33 -23.25
N LEU A 239 6.52 6.54 -22.56
CA LEU A 239 6.87 5.82 -21.35
C LEU A 239 6.89 6.78 -20.16
N PHE A 240 6.03 6.50 -19.17
CA PHE A 240 6.13 7.17 -17.88
C PHE A 240 6.84 6.28 -16.88
N ALA A 241 7.83 6.84 -16.15
CA ALA A 241 8.53 6.12 -15.08
C ALA A 241 8.47 6.88 -13.75
N TYR A 242 8.16 6.15 -12.67
CA TYR A 242 8.36 6.61 -11.29
C TYR A 242 9.42 5.74 -10.63
N LEU A 243 10.55 6.34 -10.34
CA LEU A 243 11.75 5.64 -9.86
C LEU A 243 12.28 6.29 -8.58
N LYS A 244 13.00 5.50 -7.80
CA LYS A 244 13.63 5.94 -6.55
C LYS A 244 15.15 5.85 -6.64
N THR A 245 15.82 6.80 -5.98
CA THR A 245 17.30 6.86 -5.98
C THR A 245 17.96 5.65 -5.32
N GLU A 246 17.25 4.91 -4.46
CA GLU A 246 17.70 3.68 -3.82
C GLU A 246 17.79 2.48 -4.77
N TYR A 247 17.21 2.58 -5.96
CA TYR A 247 17.34 1.51 -6.96
C TYR A 247 18.76 1.52 -7.56
N ALA A 248 19.55 0.52 -7.24
CA ALA A 248 20.96 0.45 -7.66
C ALA A 248 21.15 0.45 -9.19
N GLY A 249 20.17 -0.04 -9.97
CA GLY A 249 20.17 -0.07 -11.43
C GLY A 249 19.72 1.24 -12.11
N LEU A 250 19.46 2.31 -11.36
CA LEU A 250 18.81 3.51 -11.88
C LEU A 250 19.64 4.21 -12.99
N ASP A 251 20.93 4.43 -12.78
CA ASP A 251 21.80 5.07 -13.79
C ASP A 251 21.81 4.28 -15.11
N PHE A 252 22.00 2.97 -15.01
CA PHE A 252 21.97 2.09 -16.19
C PHE A 252 20.62 2.15 -16.90
N LEU A 253 19.52 2.06 -16.14
CA LEU A 253 18.16 2.10 -16.72
C LEU A 253 17.91 3.41 -17.46
N LEU A 254 18.27 4.55 -16.88
CA LEU A 254 18.10 5.87 -17.52
C LEU A 254 18.91 6.00 -18.81
N ARG A 255 20.18 5.55 -18.80
CA ARG A 255 21.02 5.54 -20.02
C ARG A 255 20.44 4.63 -21.10
N LEU A 256 19.94 3.46 -20.70
CA LEU A 256 19.30 2.54 -21.65
C LEU A 256 18.03 3.15 -22.24
N LEU A 257 17.16 3.74 -21.43
CA LEU A 257 15.94 4.41 -21.92
C LEU A 257 16.25 5.54 -22.90
N ALA A 258 17.34 6.28 -22.68
CA ALA A 258 17.80 7.33 -23.59
C ALA A 258 18.23 6.82 -24.99
N THR A 259 18.53 5.51 -25.14
CA THR A 259 18.92 4.89 -26.41
C THR A 259 17.76 4.24 -27.15
N LEU A 260 16.61 4.05 -26.49
CA LEU A 260 15.45 3.38 -27.08
C LEU A 260 14.60 4.35 -27.91
N PRO A 261 13.92 3.88 -28.97
CA PRO A 261 13.05 4.71 -29.81
C PRO A 261 11.71 4.99 -29.09
N LEU A 262 11.74 5.80 -28.05
CA LEU A 262 10.59 6.17 -27.21
C LEU A 262 10.72 7.63 -26.73
N VAL A 263 9.63 8.18 -26.23
CA VAL A 263 9.63 9.43 -25.47
C VAL A 263 9.30 9.15 -24.02
N ALA A 264 10.09 9.70 -23.09
CA ALA A 264 9.98 9.38 -21.68
C ALA A 264 9.77 10.61 -20.80
N VAL A 265 8.84 10.48 -19.85
CA VAL A 265 8.70 11.35 -18.68
C VAL A 265 9.05 10.52 -17.46
N ILE A 266 10.04 10.95 -16.71
CA ILE A 266 10.56 10.22 -15.55
C ILE A 266 10.48 11.10 -14.33
N TYR A 267 9.79 10.62 -13.29
CA TYR A 267 9.83 11.20 -11.95
C TYR A 267 10.79 10.40 -11.09
N ILE A 268 11.79 11.06 -10.51
CA ILE A 268 12.76 10.45 -9.61
C ILE A 268 12.58 11.07 -8.22
N SER A 269 12.34 10.21 -7.20
CA SER A 269 12.26 10.61 -5.81
C SER A 269 13.43 10.02 -5.00
N GLY A 270 13.75 10.67 -3.89
CA GLY A 270 14.81 10.27 -2.97
C GLY A 270 15.97 11.25 -2.96
N ASP A 271 16.93 11.00 -2.04
CA ASP A 271 18.07 11.88 -1.83
C ASP A 271 19.00 11.93 -3.04
N HIS A 272 19.56 13.12 -3.29
CA HIS A 272 20.51 13.33 -4.39
C HIS A 272 19.99 12.97 -5.79
N ALA A 273 18.66 13.09 -6.01
CA ALA A 273 18.03 12.78 -7.30
C ALA A 273 18.51 13.74 -8.42
N GLU A 274 18.96 14.95 -8.09
CA GLU A 274 19.50 15.95 -9.02
C GLU A 274 20.70 15.46 -9.83
N ARG A 275 21.44 14.47 -9.31
CA ARG A 275 22.58 13.86 -10.02
C ARG A 275 22.21 13.18 -11.34
N PHE A 276 20.92 12.87 -11.54
CA PHE A 276 20.42 12.24 -12.76
C PHE A 276 19.96 13.23 -13.84
N LEU A 277 19.81 14.51 -13.50
CA LEU A 277 19.40 15.54 -14.48
C LEU A 277 20.29 15.61 -15.74
N PRO A 278 21.63 15.41 -15.65
CA PRO A 278 22.47 15.37 -16.84
C PRO A 278 22.16 14.25 -17.84
N LEU A 279 21.37 13.24 -17.46
CA LEU A 279 20.95 12.14 -18.33
C LEU A 279 19.71 12.49 -19.18
N GLN A 280 19.14 13.68 -19.03
CA GLN A 280 18.07 14.16 -19.90
C GLN A 280 18.55 14.27 -21.36
N THR A 281 17.63 14.00 -22.27
CA THR A 281 17.84 14.16 -23.71
C THR A 281 16.66 14.93 -24.32
N GLU A 282 16.66 15.12 -25.65
CA GLU A 282 15.50 15.70 -26.32
C GLU A 282 14.24 14.84 -26.20
N HIS A 283 14.39 13.50 -25.99
CA HIS A 283 13.29 12.54 -25.89
C HIS A 283 13.03 12.04 -24.44
N LEU A 284 13.87 12.41 -23.46
CA LEU A 284 13.78 11.97 -22.08
C LEU A 284 13.83 13.16 -21.13
N ARG A 285 12.76 13.39 -20.39
CA ARG A 285 12.64 14.44 -19.38
C ARG A 285 12.59 13.85 -17.96
N ILE A 286 13.37 14.45 -17.05
CA ILE A 286 13.43 14.06 -15.64
C ILE A 286 12.82 15.16 -14.78
N TYR A 287 11.93 14.78 -13.86
CA TYR A 287 11.32 15.62 -12.85
C TYR A 287 11.74 15.16 -11.47
N LEU A 288 12.02 16.08 -10.57
CA LEU A 288 12.43 15.81 -9.18
C LEU A 288 11.31 16.11 -8.16
N ALA A 289 10.21 16.68 -8.62
CA ALA A 289 9.02 16.89 -7.83
C ALA A 289 7.88 16.01 -8.37
N PRO A 290 6.89 15.65 -7.53
CA PRO A 290 5.76 14.85 -7.97
C PRO A 290 5.06 15.44 -9.19
N VAL A 291 4.70 14.58 -10.13
CA VAL A 291 4.02 14.94 -11.39
C VAL A 291 2.54 14.56 -11.32
N ASP A 292 1.73 15.27 -12.08
CA ASP A 292 0.29 14.98 -12.16
C ASP A 292 0.02 13.68 -12.93
N LEU A 293 -0.22 12.61 -12.19
CA LEU A 293 -0.47 11.28 -12.73
C LEU A 293 -1.80 11.19 -13.49
N THR A 294 -2.76 12.06 -13.18
CA THR A 294 -4.07 12.05 -13.83
C THR A 294 -3.98 12.43 -15.30
N LEU A 295 -2.97 13.19 -15.66
CA LEU A 295 -2.67 13.59 -17.05
C LEU A 295 -1.69 12.63 -17.72
N LEU A 296 -0.68 12.17 -16.99
CA LEU A 296 0.42 11.38 -17.58
C LEU A 296 0.05 9.93 -17.82
N MET A 297 -0.58 9.25 -16.84
CA MET A 297 -0.84 7.82 -16.95
C MET A 297 -1.80 7.45 -18.09
N PRO A 298 -2.92 8.15 -18.31
CA PRO A 298 -3.78 7.88 -19.46
C PRO A 298 -3.09 8.08 -20.80
N ALA A 299 -2.16 9.04 -20.88
CA ALA A 299 -1.43 9.40 -22.10
C ALA A 299 -0.18 8.53 -22.35
N ALA A 300 0.27 7.74 -21.37
CA ALA A 300 1.37 6.81 -21.53
C ALA A 300 0.94 5.55 -22.30
N ASP A 301 1.87 4.91 -22.99
CA ASP A 301 1.69 3.57 -23.55
C ASP A 301 2.21 2.50 -22.58
N TRP A 302 3.30 2.81 -21.88
CA TRP A 302 3.95 1.93 -20.90
C TRP A 302 4.32 2.68 -19.63
N LEU A 303 4.32 1.92 -18.50
CA LEU A 303 4.72 2.44 -17.20
C LEU A 303 5.92 1.65 -16.64
N ILE A 304 6.85 2.35 -15.96
CA ILE A 304 7.90 1.73 -15.13
C ILE A 304 7.77 2.24 -13.71
N TYR A 305 7.67 1.35 -12.73
CA TYR A 305 7.58 1.75 -11.32
C TYR A 305 7.90 0.58 -10.36
N HIS A 306 7.99 0.88 -9.05
CA HIS A 306 8.37 -0.08 -8.02
C HIS A 306 7.24 -1.02 -7.57
N ALA A 307 6.19 -1.20 -8.35
CA ALA A 307 5.05 -2.07 -8.04
C ALA A 307 4.33 -1.76 -6.72
N GLY A 308 4.33 -0.51 -6.26
CA GLY A 308 3.48 -0.09 -5.14
C GLY A 308 2.00 -0.25 -5.53
N SER A 309 1.17 -0.74 -4.59
CA SER A 309 -0.25 -1.08 -4.81
C SER A 309 -1.08 0.09 -5.37
N GLY A 310 -0.79 1.33 -4.96
CA GLY A 310 -1.46 2.53 -5.47
C GLY A 310 -1.19 2.77 -6.97
N MET A 311 0.09 2.76 -7.37
CA MET A 311 0.48 2.90 -8.79
C MET A 311 -0.04 1.73 -9.63
N ALA A 312 0.03 0.51 -9.10
CA ALA A 312 -0.48 -0.68 -9.78
C ALA A 312 -2.00 -0.61 -10.03
N SER A 313 -2.77 -0.14 -9.02
CA SER A 313 -4.21 0.09 -9.17
C SER A 313 -4.52 1.14 -10.23
N GLN A 314 -3.77 2.25 -10.26
CA GLN A 314 -3.94 3.29 -11.28
C GLN A 314 -3.55 2.78 -12.68
N ALA A 315 -2.46 2.00 -12.80
CA ALA A 315 -2.05 1.38 -14.04
C ALA A 315 -3.16 0.48 -14.62
N LEU A 316 -3.75 -0.38 -13.79
CA LEU A 316 -4.89 -1.22 -14.18
C LEU A 316 -6.10 -0.39 -14.58
N ALA A 317 -6.43 0.64 -13.81
CA ALA A 317 -7.54 1.54 -14.09
C ALA A 317 -7.39 2.27 -15.43
N CYS A 318 -6.17 2.69 -15.75
CA CYS A 318 -5.85 3.31 -17.04
C CYS A 318 -5.61 2.29 -18.17
N GLY A 319 -5.65 0.99 -17.86
CA GLY A 319 -5.41 -0.07 -18.84
C GLY A 319 -3.98 -0.07 -19.39
N LYS A 320 -2.98 0.25 -18.55
CA LYS A 320 -1.58 0.40 -18.99
C LYS A 320 -0.71 -0.76 -18.55
N PRO A 321 0.07 -1.34 -19.49
CA PRO A 321 1.04 -2.37 -19.18
C PRO A 321 2.20 -1.79 -18.36
N SER A 322 2.78 -2.63 -17.51
CA SER A 322 3.75 -2.20 -16.52
C SER A 322 5.05 -2.98 -16.59
N ILE A 323 6.17 -2.28 -16.44
CA ILE A 323 7.49 -2.84 -16.17
C ILE A 323 7.78 -2.55 -14.69
N LEU A 324 7.98 -3.59 -13.90
CA LEU A 324 7.93 -3.57 -12.45
C LEU A 324 9.32 -3.82 -11.86
N ILE A 325 9.74 -2.93 -10.94
CA ILE A 325 11.04 -2.97 -10.28
C ILE A 325 10.82 -3.05 -8.77
N PRO A 326 10.37 -4.18 -8.23
CA PRO A 326 10.09 -4.31 -6.80
C PRO A 326 11.38 -4.20 -5.99
N THR A 327 11.35 -3.44 -4.88
CA THR A 327 12.47 -3.25 -3.95
C THR A 327 12.24 -3.86 -2.58
N HIS A 328 11.01 -4.29 -2.28
CA HIS A 328 10.63 -4.98 -1.05
C HIS A 328 9.47 -5.95 -1.30
N TYR A 329 9.14 -6.79 -0.31
CA TYR A 329 8.21 -7.93 -0.46
C TYR A 329 6.81 -7.54 -0.89
N GLU A 330 6.18 -6.51 -0.31
CA GLU A 330 4.84 -6.09 -0.72
C GLU A 330 4.80 -5.74 -2.22
N GLN A 331 5.82 -5.02 -2.69
CA GLN A 331 5.96 -4.69 -4.11
C GLN A 331 6.21 -5.92 -4.96
N LEU A 332 7.02 -6.88 -4.46
CA LEU A 332 7.27 -8.14 -5.18
C LEU A 332 5.98 -8.92 -5.39
N PHE A 333 5.13 -9.04 -4.37
CA PHE A 333 3.87 -9.78 -4.49
C PHE A 333 2.88 -9.09 -5.44
N THR A 334 2.81 -7.76 -5.40
CA THR A 334 2.03 -6.99 -6.37
C THR A 334 2.57 -7.20 -7.79
N ALA A 335 3.88 -7.18 -7.98
CA ALA A 335 4.52 -7.41 -9.27
C ALA A 335 4.26 -8.84 -9.78
N GLU A 336 4.37 -9.85 -8.92
CA GLU A 336 4.08 -11.25 -9.27
C GLU A 336 2.59 -11.46 -9.60
N ALA A 337 1.69 -10.78 -8.89
CA ALA A 337 0.26 -10.83 -9.18
C ALA A 337 -0.05 -10.27 -10.59
N LEU A 338 0.58 -9.18 -11.00
CA LEU A 338 0.46 -8.62 -12.35
C LEU A 338 1.11 -9.54 -13.40
N ALA A 339 2.33 -10.01 -13.16
CA ALA A 339 3.07 -10.85 -14.10
C ALA A 339 2.36 -12.19 -14.34
N SER A 340 1.80 -12.83 -13.30
CA SER A 340 1.06 -14.10 -13.43
C SER A 340 -0.20 -13.96 -14.31
N ARG A 341 -0.73 -12.76 -14.43
CA ARG A 341 -1.88 -12.42 -15.29
C ARG A 341 -1.47 -11.83 -16.63
N GLN A 342 -0.16 -11.78 -16.90
CA GLN A 342 0.39 -11.18 -18.13
C GLN A 342 -0.03 -9.70 -18.30
N LEU A 343 -0.01 -8.94 -17.20
CA LEU A 343 -0.32 -7.51 -17.15
C LEU A 343 0.92 -6.65 -16.87
N GLY A 344 2.08 -7.27 -16.72
CA GLY A 344 3.35 -6.60 -16.49
C GLY A 344 4.54 -7.54 -16.55
N TYR A 345 5.71 -6.94 -16.76
CA TYR A 345 7.03 -7.58 -16.70
C TYR A 345 7.73 -7.23 -15.41
N VAL A 346 8.34 -8.19 -14.74
CA VAL A 346 9.14 -7.97 -13.53
C VAL A 346 10.61 -7.97 -13.89
N LEU A 347 11.31 -6.86 -13.67
CA LEU A 347 12.77 -6.81 -13.78
C LEU A 347 13.38 -7.36 -12.50
N ASN A 348 14.20 -8.40 -12.64
CA ASN A 348 14.91 -8.98 -11.52
C ASN A 348 16.13 -8.09 -11.17
N PRO A 349 16.32 -7.69 -9.91
CA PRO A 349 17.45 -6.85 -9.49
C PRO A 349 18.82 -7.52 -9.67
N HIS A 350 18.85 -8.84 -9.85
CA HIS A 350 20.09 -9.61 -10.08
C HIS A 350 20.40 -9.86 -11.57
N TRP A 351 19.58 -9.33 -12.48
CA TRP A 351 19.86 -9.46 -13.91
C TRP A 351 21.05 -8.63 -14.34
N SER A 352 21.82 -9.18 -15.29
CA SER A 352 22.86 -8.41 -15.97
C SER A 352 22.25 -7.29 -16.83
N PRO A 353 23.03 -6.25 -17.16
CA PRO A 353 22.60 -5.19 -18.07
C PRO A 353 21.98 -5.70 -19.38
N ALA A 354 22.57 -6.73 -19.97
CA ALA A 354 22.06 -7.33 -21.21
C ALA A 354 20.69 -8.00 -21.02
N GLN A 355 20.44 -8.64 -19.89
CA GLN A 355 19.14 -9.24 -19.56
C GLN A 355 18.07 -8.18 -19.33
N VAL A 356 18.41 -7.09 -18.64
CA VAL A 356 17.50 -5.96 -18.44
C VAL A 356 17.15 -5.34 -19.79
N GLU A 357 18.12 -5.08 -20.66
CA GLU A 357 17.87 -4.54 -22.00
C GLU A 357 16.99 -5.45 -22.84
N ALA A 358 17.29 -6.75 -22.89
CA ALA A 358 16.48 -7.71 -23.63
C ALA A 358 15.03 -7.76 -23.15
N SER A 359 14.84 -7.75 -21.82
CA SER A 359 13.51 -7.76 -21.21
C SER A 359 12.73 -6.46 -21.50
N LEU A 360 13.38 -5.30 -21.44
CA LEU A 360 12.76 -4.03 -21.80
C LEU A 360 12.33 -3.99 -23.27
N ARG A 361 13.18 -4.43 -24.18
CA ARG A 361 12.84 -4.49 -25.61
C ARG A 361 11.69 -5.45 -25.88
N GLN A 362 11.70 -6.62 -25.23
CA GLN A 362 10.61 -7.59 -25.31
C GLN A 362 9.30 -6.98 -24.79
N ALA A 363 9.31 -6.36 -23.61
CA ALA A 363 8.15 -5.74 -23.01
C ALA A 363 7.56 -4.67 -23.96
N LEU A 364 8.38 -3.74 -24.41
CA LEU A 364 7.93 -2.62 -25.27
C LEU A 364 7.40 -3.07 -26.64
N SER A 365 7.65 -4.31 -27.05
CA SER A 365 7.11 -4.91 -28.27
C SER A 365 5.89 -5.81 -28.06
N ASP A 366 5.43 -6.00 -26.80
CA ASP A 366 4.32 -6.92 -26.48
C ASP A 366 2.94 -6.23 -26.67
N GLU A 367 2.48 -6.18 -27.91
CA GLU A 367 1.16 -5.64 -28.25
C GLU A 367 0.02 -6.45 -27.62
N ALA A 368 0.20 -7.74 -27.43
CA ALA A 368 -0.81 -8.59 -26.79
C ALA A 368 -1.01 -8.22 -25.33
N MET A 369 0.04 -7.83 -24.59
CA MET A 369 -0.06 -7.30 -23.24
C MET A 369 -0.76 -5.94 -23.24
N GLU A 370 -0.43 -5.06 -24.16
CA GLU A 370 -1.11 -3.75 -24.30
C GLU A 370 -2.63 -3.94 -24.48
N GLN A 371 -3.04 -4.86 -25.35
CA GLN A 371 -4.46 -5.18 -25.57
C GLN A 371 -5.12 -5.77 -24.32
N ARG A 372 -4.45 -6.69 -23.60
CA ARG A 372 -4.99 -7.25 -22.35
C ARG A 372 -5.17 -6.18 -21.28
N CYS A 373 -4.20 -5.30 -21.12
CA CYS A 373 -4.32 -4.20 -20.17
C CYS A 373 -5.43 -3.23 -20.57
N ALA A 374 -5.50 -2.83 -21.84
CA ALA A 374 -6.54 -1.95 -22.35
C ALA A 374 -7.96 -2.51 -22.13
N ALA A 375 -8.14 -3.83 -22.24
CA ALA A 375 -9.42 -4.50 -21.96
C ALA A 375 -9.88 -4.39 -20.50
N LEU A 376 -8.97 -4.06 -19.57
CA LEU A 376 -9.25 -3.81 -18.15
C LEU A 376 -9.50 -2.34 -17.84
N ALA A 377 -9.25 -1.43 -18.78
CA ALA A 377 -9.45 -0.01 -18.57
C ALA A 377 -10.88 0.30 -18.11
N GLY A 378 -11.02 1.19 -17.14
CA GLY A 378 -12.31 1.59 -16.58
C GLY A 378 -12.98 0.57 -15.65
N ARG A 379 -12.52 -0.69 -15.61
CA ARG A 379 -13.12 -1.71 -14.73
C ARG A 379 -12.73 -1.60 -13.26
N GLY A 380 -11.81 -0.72 -12.92
CA GLY A 380 -11.32 -0.51 -11.54
C GLY A 380 -11.50 0.92 -11.03
N ASN A 381 -12.02 1.85 -11.85
CA ASN A 381 -12.05 3.27 -11.51
C ASN A 381 -13.28 3.72 -10.73
N ASP A 382 -14.43 3.06 -10.85
CA ASP A 382 -15.70 3.64 -10.41
C ASP A 382 -16.30 3.03 -9.15
N LEU A 383 -15.82 1.89 -8.70
CA LEU A 383 -16.59 1.09 -7.76
C LEU A 383 -16.13 1.20 -6.31
N GLY A 384 -14.97 1.78 -6.02
CA GLY A 384 -14.43 1.52 -4.70
C GLY A 384 -14.63 2.64 -3.71
N GLN A 385 -14.31 3.87 -4.08
CA GLN A 385 -14.19 4.93 -3.07
C GLN A 385 -15.55 5.44 -2.61
N ASP A 386 -16.50 5.62 -3.51
CA ASP A 386 -17.85 6.09 -3.17
C ASP A 386 -18.61 5.07 -2.34
N GLU A 387 -18.54 3.80 -2.73
CA GLU A 387 -19.15 2.70 -1.96
C GLU A 387 -18.50 2.54 -0.58
N LEU A 388 -17.18 2.65 -0.49
CA LEU A 388 -16.49 2.59 0.79
C LEU A 388 -16.89 3.73 1.71
N VAL A 389 -16.94 4.97 1.20
CA VAL A 389 -17.38 6.14 1.98
C VAL A 389 -18.83 5.97 2.43
N ALA A 390 -19.73 5.54 1.54
CA ALA A 390 -21.13 5.27 1.86
C ALA A 390 -21.27 4.17 2.95
N SER A 391 -20.48 3.10 2.85
CA SER A 391 -20.47 2.03 3.84
C SER A 391 -19.94 2.52 5.20
N ILE A 392 -18.84 3.27 5.22
CA ILE A 392 -18.31 3.87 6.47
C ILE A 392 -19.34 4.83 7.08
N GLN A 393 -20.02 5.63 6.26
CA GLN A 393 -21.07 6.52 6.73
C GLN A 393 -22.23 5.75 7.36
N ALA A 394 -22.69 4.65 6.76
CA ALA A 394 -23.73 3.82 7.33
C ALA A 394 -23.32 3.25 8.70
N ILE A 395 -22.08 2.79 8.84
CA ILE A 395 -21.51 2.35 10.13
C ILE A 395 -21.52 3.51 11.13
N ALA A 396 -21.06 4.70 10.75
CA ALA A 396 -21.00 5.86 11.63
C ALA A 396 -22.40 6.38 12.06
N GLN A 397 -23.41 6.20 11.22
CA GLN A 397 -24.79 6.57 11.56
C GLN A 397 -25.48 5.55 12.51
N SER A 398 -24.96 4.33 12.58
CA SER A 398 -25.48 3.26 13.45
C SER A 398 -24.85 3.24 14.84
N LEU A 399 -23.98 4.21 15.15
CA LEU A 399 -23.35 4.40 16.48
C LEU A 399 -24.28 5.17 17.41
#